data_6666ed7c110eef9cbed432ea5bf958db
#
_entry.id   6666ed7c110eef9cbed432ea5bf958db
#
_cell.length_a   1.000
_cell.length_b   1.000
_cell.length_c   1.000
_cell.angle_alpha   90.00
_cell.angle_beta   90.00
_cell.angle_gamma   90.00
#
_symmetry.space_group_name_H-M   'P 1'
#
loop_
_entity.id
_entity.type
_entity.pdbx_description
1 polymer ?
#
loop_
_entity_poly.entity_id
_entity_poly.type
_entity_poly.pdbx_seq_one_letter_code
_entity_poly.pdbx_strand_id
1 'polypeptide(L)'
;SYLTSGMTRFTHTVLIMLAMTFGIAGAVSLTNVPSFTEVPIAPEHLYIMQALAAAMAALGFSIMFNVPRRYIIAACLGAVLTVDTRNILMVSFHMGMASASFLGAALLSVFYFALSRYFHAPVFVVTIPAIIPLIPGVLLYRFLFAIIDIGQIDLIELLTAFKTGVEAMLIILGLSLGATLPDAIAHQYIERSKRK
;
A
#
# COMPACT_ATOMS: atom_id res chain seq x y z
N SER A 1 -17.76 -4.02 -21.00
CA SER A 1 -17.88 -2.68 -20.41
C SER A 1 -16.90 -2.57 -19.23
N TYR A 2 -16.27 -1.42 -19.08
CA TYR A 2 -15.24 -1.21 -18.04
C TYR A 2 -15.79 -1.39 -16.61
N LEU A 3 -17.06 -1.10 -16.38
CA LEU A 3 -17.74 -1.30 -15.10
C LEU A 3 -17.81 -2.77 -14.68
N THR A 4 -18.17 -3.66 -15.61
CA THR A 4 -18.22 -5.10 -15.31
C THR A 4 -16.84 -5.66 -14.97
N SER A 5 -15.80 -5.24 -15.69
CA SER A 5 -14.41 -5.63 -15.38
C SER A 5 -13.94 -5.11 -14.02
N GLY A 6 -14.30 -3.87 -13.65
CA GLY A 6 -14.00 -3.29 -12.35
C GLY A 6 -14.70 -4.04 -11.20
N MET A 7 -16.00 -4.33 -11.36
CA MET A 7 -16.76 -5.09 -10.37
C MET A 7 -16.22 -6.51 -10.18
N THR A 8 -15.87 -7.20 -11.26
CA THR A 8 -15.29 -8.55 -11.16
C THR A 8 -13.96 -8.53 -10.38
N ARG A 9 -13.08 -7.60 -10.69
CA ARG A 9 -11.80 -7.46 -9.97
C ARG A 9 -12.01 -7.12 -8.50
N PHE A 10 -12.93 -6.22 -8.20
CA PHE A 10 -13.28 -5.88 -6.82
C PHE A 10 -13.80 -7.10 -6.05
N THR A 11 -14.75 -7.86 -6.63
CA THR A 11 -15.30 -9.08 -6.04
C THR A 11 -14.20 -10.12 -5.78
N HIS A 12 -13.31 -10.36 -6.74
CA HIS A 12 -12.17 -11.26 -6.56
C HIS A 12 -11.25 -10.81 -5.42
N THR A 13 -10.95 -9.51 -5.32
CA THR A 13 -10.11 -8.98 -4.24
C THR A 13 -10.75 -9.21 -2.88
N VAL A 14 -12.04 -8.90 -2.74
CA VAL A 14 -12.79 -9.12 -1.49
C VAL A 14 -12.81 -10.61 -1.11
N LEU A 15 -13.06 -11.50 -2.06
CA LEU A 15 -13.06 -12.95 -1.81
C LEU A 15 -11.69 -13.46 -1.35
N ILE A 16 -10.60 -12.99 -1.97
CA ILE A 16 -9.24 -13.33 -1.56
C ILE A 16 -8.97 -12.83 -0.14
N MET A 17 -9.33 -11.59 0.18
CA MET A 17 -9.17 -11.03 1.53
C MET A 17 -9.94 -11.83 2.58
N LEU A 18 -11.19 -12.19 2.31
CA LEU A 18 -12.00 -13.03 3.20
C LEU A 18 -11.34 -14.41 3.38
N ALA A 19 -10.93 -15.07 2.30
CA ALA A 19 -10.27 -16.37 2.37
C ALA A 19 -8.99 -16.34 3.20
N MET A 20 -8.15 -15.28 3.02
CA MET A 20 -6.95 -15.09 3.84
C MET A 20 -7.29 -14.87 5.31
N THR A 21 -8.31 -14.05 5.61
CA THR A 21 -8.75 -13.79 6.98
C THR A 21 -9.25 -15.05 7.67
N PHE A 22 -10.08 -15.86 7.00
CA PHE A 22 -10.52 -17.17 7.52
C PHE A 22 -9.37 -18.14 7.71
N GLY A 23 -8.40 -18.17 6.80
CA GLY A 23 -7.20 -18.99 6.92
C GLY A 23 -6.35 -18.62 8.15
N ILE A 24 -6.13 -17.32 8.37
CA ILE A 24 -5.38 -16.83 9.53
C ILE A 24 -6.16 -17.09 10.83
N ALA A 25 -7.46 -16.79 10.85
CA ALA A 25 -8.32 -17.05 12.02
C ALA A 25 -8.32 -18.54 12.41
N GLY A 26 -8.41 -19.44 11.42
CA GLY A 26 -8.30 -20.87 11.64
C GLY A 26 -6.93 -21.29 12.17
N ALA A 27 -5.84 -20.74 11.65
CA ALA A 27 -4.49 -21.00 12.13
C ALA A 27 -4.29 -20.53 13.58
N VAL A 28 -4.75 -19.31 13.92
CA VAL A 28 -4.67 -18.76 15.28
C VAL A 28 -5.46 -19.62 16.27
N SER A 29 -6.68 -20.06 15.91
CA SER A 29 -7.50 -20.91 16.78
C SER A 29 -6.89 -22.28 17.04
N LEU A 30 -6.10 -22.81 16.10
CA LEU A 30 -5.44 -24.12 16.24
C LEU A 30 -4.10 -24.05 17.00
N THR A 31 -3.42 -22.90 16.99
CA THR A 31 -2.02 -22.78 17.46
C THR A 31 -1.86 -22.04 18.79
N ASN A 32 -2.92 -21.47 19.37
CA ASN A 32 -2.87 -20.60 20.57
C ASN A 32 -1.83 -19.46 20.47
N VAL A 33 -1.48 -19.04 19.26
CA VAL A 33 -0.61 -17.88 19.05
C VAL A 33 -1.41 -16.61 19.35
N PRO A 34 -0.84 -15.61 20.07
CA PRO A 34 -1.51 -14.34 20.31
C PRO A 34 -1.99 -13.73 18.99
N SER A 35 -3.23 -13.28 18.95
CA SER A 35 -3.81 -12.68 17.75
C SER A 35 -2.98 -11.48 17.31
N PHE A 36 -2.69 -11.36 16.02
CA PHE A 36 -2.02 -10.17 15.44
C PHE A 36 -2.78 -8.87 15.70
N THR A 37 -4.00 -8.95 16.25
CA THR A 37 -4.80 -7.79 16.63
C THR A 37 -4.18 -7.00 17.78
N GLU A 38 -3.37 -7.62 18.64
CA GLU A 38 -2.76 -7.00 19.81
C GLU A 38 -1.41 -6.34 19.52
N VAL A 39 -0.79 -6.63 18.36
CA VAL A 39 0.51 -6.03 18.03
C VAL A 39 0.33 -4.54 17.73
N PRO A 40 0.98 -3.63 18.46
CA PRO A 40 0.87 -2.20 18.21
C PRO A 40 1.47 -1.86 16.84
N ILE A 41 0.73 -1.13 16.01
CA ILE A 41 1.21 -0.58 14.73
C ILE A 41 1.75 0.82 15.02
N ALA A 42 2.95 0.91 15.58
CA ALA A 42 3.63 2.18 15.75
C ALA A 42 4.76 2.33 14.75
N PRO A 43 4.95 3.52 14.15
CA PRO A 43 6.15 3.81 13.40
C PRO A 43 7.32 3.85 14.37
N GLU A 44 8.22 2.87 14.24
CA GLU A 44 9.43 2.81 15.05
C GLU A 44 10.56 3.58 14.36
N HIS A 45 11.52 4.10 15.16
CA HIS A 45 12.72 4.78 14.64
C HIS A 45 13.71 3.85 13.92
N LEU A 46 13.28 2.64 13.53
CA LEU A 46 14.08 1.63 12.85
C LEU A 46 14.04 1.80 11.32
N TYR A 47 14.33 3.01 10.82
CA TYR A 47 14.28 3.33 9.38
C TYR A 47 15.05 2.34 8.52
N ILE A 48 16.26 1.94 8.93
CA ILE A 48 17.10 1.01 8.16
C ILE A 48 16.45 -0.36 8.02
N MET A 49 15.86 -0.90 9.09
CA MET A 49 15.17 -2.19 9.04
C MET A 49 13.92 -2.14 8.17
N GLN A 50 13.18 -1.06 8.25
CA GLN A 50 11.99 -0.83 7.42
C GLN A 50 12.35 -0.63 5.96
N ALA A 51 13.43 0.09 5.66
CA ALA A 51 13.98 0.24 4.32
C ALA A 51 14.38 -1.10 3.70
N LEU A 52 15.10 -1.95 4.46
CA LEU A 52 15.48 -3.29 4.02
C LEU A 52 14.25 -4.18 3.77
N ALA A 53 13.28 -4.16 4.69
CA ALA A 53 12.04 -4.91 4.53
C ALA A 53 11.25 -4.45 3.29
N ALA A 54 11.16 -3.14 3.06
CA ALA A 54 10.51 -2.57 1.88
C ALA A 54 11.22 -2.98 0.57
N ALA A 55 12.55 -2.94 0.56
CA ALA A 55 13.33 -3.38 -0.60
C ALA A 55 13.12 -4.86 -0.91
N MET A 56 13.15 -5.73 0.12
CA MET A 56 12.90 -7.16 -0.03
C MET A 56 11.48 -7.46 -0.52
N ALA A 57 10.48 -6.77 0.03
CA ALA A 57 9.10 -6.91 -0.42
C ALA A 57 8.94 -6.48 -1.89
N ALA A 58 9.47 -5.32 -2.26
CA ALA A 58 9.43 -4.83 -3.64
C ALA A 58 10.16 -5.77 -4.61
N LEU A 59 11.27 -6.38 -4.20
CA LEU A 59 11.97 -7.41 -4.98
C LEU A 59 11.07 -8.62 -5.22
N GLY A 60 10.44 -9.16 -4.17
CA GLY A 60 9.53 -10.29 -4.28
C GLY A 60 8.34 -10.00 -5.20
N PHE A 61 7.70 -8.84 -5.04
CA PHE A 61 6.59 -8.42 -5.90
C PHE A 61 7.04 -8.13 -7.33
N SER A 62 8.24 -7.58 -7.53
CA SER A 62 8.79 -7.37 -8.88
C SER A 62 8.98 -8.69 -9.63
N ILE A 63 9.42 -9.75 -8.94
CA ILE A 63 9.55 -11.08 -9.52
C ILE A 63 8.16 -11.65 -9.82
N MET A 64 7.21 -11.53 -8.91
CA MET A 64 5.84 -12.03 -9.06
C MET A 64 5.11 -11.37 -10.24
N PHE A 65 5.34 -10.08 -10.49
CA PHE A 65 4.76 -9.34 -11.62
C PHE A 65 5.57 -9.41 -12.90
N ASN A 66 6.62 -10.25 -12.96
CA ASN A 66 7.50 -10.38 -14.12
C ASN A 66 8.10 -9.05 -14.58
N VAL A 67 8.47 -8.17 -13.64
CA VAL A 67 9.15 -6.91 -13.96
C VAL A 67 10.49 -7.21 -14.63
N PRO A 68 10.83 -6.58 -15.78
CA PRO A 68 12.11 -6.78 -16.43
C PRO A 68 13.28 -6.50 -15.48
N ARG A 69 14.29 -7.37 -15.45
CA ARG A 69 15.40 -7.35 -14.48
C ARG A 69 16.06 -5.98 -14.34
N ARG A 70 16.16 -5.22 -15.43
CA ARG A 70 16.74 -3.86 -15.46
C ARG A 70 15.99 -2.84 -14.59
N TYR A 71 14.71 -3.10 -14.25
CA TYR A 71 13.87 -2.19 -13.46
C TYR A 71 13.68 -2.61 -12.01
N ILE A 72 14.09 -3.82 -11.64
CA ILE A 72 13.92 -4.35 -10.28
C ILE A 72 14.62 -3.47 -9.24
N ILE A 73 15.85 -3.06 -9.53
CA ILE A 73 16.61 -2.16 -8.64
C ILE A 73 15.87 -0.83 -8.44
N ALA A 74 15.33 -0.26 -9.53
CA ALA A 74 14.54 0.97 -9.44
C ALA A 74 13.29 0.76 -8.58
N ALA A 75 12.58 -0.37 -8.71
CA ALA A 75 11.43 -0.69 -7.87
C ALA A 75 11.79 -0.81 -6.39
N CYS A 76 12.90 -1.48 -6.05
CA CYS A 76 13.39 -1.58 -4.68
C CYS A 76 13.75 -0.21 -4.08
N LEU A 77 14.48 0.62 -4.83
CA LEU A 77 14.83 1.98 -4.38
C LEU A 77 13.57 2.85 -4.20
N GLY A 78 12.59 2.71 -5.09
CA GLY A 78 11.31 3.39 -4.97
C GLY A 78 10.53 2.97 -3.74
N ALA A 79 10.52 1.69 -3.38
CA ALA A 79 9.86 1.20 -2.18
C ALA A 79 10.52 1.75 -0.91
N VAL A 80 11.86 1.76 -0.84
CA VAL A 80 12.61 2.38 0.25
C VAL A 80 12.24 3.85 0.38
N LEU A 81 12.33 4.60 -0.74
CA LEU A 81 11.99 6.02 -0.75
C LEU A 81 10.58 6.29 -0.22
N THR A 82 9.61 5.48 -0.65
CA THR A 82 8.19 5.67 -0.28
C THR A 82 7.93 5.35 1.17
N VAL A 83 8.47 4.22 1.67
CA VAL A 83 8.31 3.78 3.06
C VAL A 83 9.00 4.74 4.02
N ASP A 84 10.24 5.13 3.73
CA ASP A 84 10.99 6.07 4.59
C ASP A 84 10.35 7.44 4.60
N THR A 85 9.89 7.96 3.44
CA THR A 85 9.14 9.22 3.39
C THR A 85 7.91 9.17 4.26
N ARG A 86 7.08 8.11 4.16
CA ARG A 86 5.91 7.94 5.03
C ARG A 86 6.31 7.94 6.50
N ASN A 87 7.32 7.17 6.86
CA ASN A 87 7.74 7.03 8.27
C ASN A 87 8.29 8.35 8.83
N ILE A 88 9.11 9.07 8.06
CA ILE A 88 9.61 10.39 8.45
C ILE A 88 8.44 11.37 8.67
N LEU A 89 7.47 11.41 7.77
CA LEU A 89 6.31 12.28 7.90
C LEU A 89 5.46 11.93 9.13
N MET A 90 5.30 10.65 9.44
CA MET A 90 4.56 10.20 10.62
C MET A 90 5.30 10.52 11.93
N VAL A 91 6.59 10.23 11.99
CA VAL A 91 7.38 10.36 13.22
C VAL A 91 7.81 11.81 13.47
N SER A 92 8.36 12.50 12.45
CA SER A 92 8.93 13.84 12.64
C SER A 92 7.88 14.96 12.51
N PHE A 93 6.86 14.76 11.68
CA PHE A 93 5.82 15.77 11.44
C PHE A 93 4.47 15.42 12.06
N HIS A 94 4.36 14.28 12.77
CA HIS A 94 3.12 13.80 13.39
C HIS A 94 1.92 13.76 12.42
N MET A 95 2.17 13.48 11.14
CA MET A 95 1.12 13.39 10.13
C MET A 95 0.36 12.08 10.26
N GLY A 96 -0.93 12.11 9.93
CA GLY A 96 -1.75 10.89 9.85
C GLY A 96 -1.23 9.93 8.79
N MET A 97 -1.42 8.62 9.00
CA MET A 97 -0.92 7.56 8.11
C MET A 97 -1.41 7.71 6.67
N ALA A 98 -2.66 8.13 6.46
CA ALA A 98 -3.24 8.31 5.12
C ALA A 98 -2.55 9.45 4.35
N SER A 99 -2.37 10.63 4.98
CA SER A 99 -1.72 11.78 4.36
C SER A 99 -0.23 11.54 4.11
N ALA A 100 0.46 10.88 5.04
CA ALA A 100 1.86 10.49 4.87
C ALA A 100 2.04 9.48 3.72
N SER A 101 1.14 8.51 3.60
CA SER A 101 1.14 7.54 2.50
C SER A 101 0.86 8.19 1.14
N PHE A 102 -0.07 9.14 1.08
CA PHE A 102 -0.34 9.95 -0.11
C PHE A 102 0.92 10.68 -0.59
N LEU A 103 1.60 11.39 0.32
CA LEU A 103 2.81 12.15 -0.01
C LEU A 103 3.96 11.24 -0.42
N GLY A 104 4.14 10.09 0.24
CA GLY A 104 5.13 9.10 -0.15
C GLY A 104 4.88 8.56 -1.56
N ALA A 105 3.64 8.22 -1.89
CA ALA A 105 3.27 7.76 -3.22
C ALA A 105 3.39 8.86 -4.29
N ALA A 106 3.06 10.11 -3.95
CA ALA A 106 3.21 11.25 -4.85
C ALA A 106 4.68 11.53 -5.17
N LEU A 107 5.54 11.50 -4.16
CA LEU A 107 6.99 11.65 -4.34
C LEU A 107 7.56 10.55 -5.26
N LEU A 108 7.12 9.31 -5.06
CA LEU A 108 7.49 8.19 -5.92
C LEU A 108 7.08 8.42 -7.37
N SER A 109 5.84 8.86 -7.60
CA SER A 109 5.31 9.14 -8.93
C SER A 109 6.13 10.20 -9.65
N VAL A 110 6.47 11.31 -8.96
CA VAL A 110 7.34 12.37 -9.50
C VAL A 110 8.74 11.82 -9.81
N PHE A 111 9.30 11.04 -8.90
CA PHE A 111 10.63 10.44 -9.09
C PHE A 111 10.67 9.54 -10.34
N TYR A 112 9.67 8.66 -10.49
CA TYR A 112 9.62 7.79 -11.67
C TYR A 112 9.24 8.51 -12.95
N PHE A 113 8.45 9.56 -12.89
CA PHE A 113 8.20 10.39 -14.05
C PHE A 113 9.52 11.01 -14.60
N ALA A 114 10.37 11.51 -13.71
CA ALA A 114 11.70 11.98 -14.09
C ALA A 114 12.58 10.85 -14.68
N LEU A 115 12.51 9.67 -14.09
CA LEU A 115 13.32 8.51 -14.46
C LEU A 115 12.81 7.81 -15.74
N SER A 116 11.50 7.89 -16.04
CA SER A 116 10.88 7.28 -17.23
C SER A 116 11.47 7.78 -18.54
N ARG A 117 11.97 9.02 -18.56
CA ARG A 117 12.68 9.61 -19.70
C ARG A 117 13.98 8.88 -20.03
N TYR A 118 14.63 8.28 -19.03
CA TYR A 118 15.87 7.51 -19.21
C TYR A 118 15.59 6.05 -19.54
N PHE A 119 14.58 5.46 -18.93
CA PHE A 119 14.34 4.01 -19.03
C PHE A 119 13.38 3.57 -20.14
N HIS A 120 12.64 4.49 -20.76
CA HIS A 120 11.65 4.20 -21.80
C HIS A 120 10.65 3.08 -21.38
N ALA A 121 10.33 3.00 -20.10
CA ALA A 121 9.37 2.04 -19.54
C ALA A 121 8.10 2.75 -19.07
N PRO A 122 6.94 2.07 -19.14
CA PRO A 122 5.74 2.57 -18.50
C PRO A 122 5.97 2.71 -16.99
N VAL A 123 5.66 3.88 -16.44
CA VAL A 123 5.86 4.23 -15.02
C VAL A 123 5.24 3.16 -14.09
N PHE A 124 4.07 2.65 -14.43
CA PHE A 124 3.33 1.68 -13.62
C PHE A 124 4.07 0.36 -13.39
N VAL A 125 4.93 -0.08 -14.31
CA VAL A 125 5.69 -1.34 -14.18
C VAL A 125 6.61 -1.31 -12.95
N VAL A 126 7.09 -0.15 -12.56
CA VAL A 126 8.02 0.05 -11.44
C VAL A 126 7.29 0.58 -10.20
N THR A 127 6.27 1.42 -10.41
CA THR A 127 5.51 2.04 -9.32
C THR A 127 4.68 1.02 -8.54
N ILE A 128 4.03 0.06 -9.22
CA ILE A 128 3.16 -0.92 -8.55
C ILE A 128 3.93 -1.73 -7.50
N PRO A 129 5.03 -2.46 -7.81
CA PRO A 129 5.74 -3.23 -6.80
C PRO A 129 6.36 -2.35 -5.70
N ALA A 130 6.68 -1.09 -5.99
CA ALA A 130 7.24 -0.16 -5.01
C ALA A 130 6.19 0.35 -4.00
N ILE A 131 4.91 0.42 -4.36
CA ILE A 131 3.83 0.90 -3.49
C ILE A 131 3.25 -0.22 -2.61
N ILE A 132 3.30 -1.47 -3.04
CA ILE A 132 2.69 -2.60 -2.33
C ILE A 132 3.09 -2.68 -0.86
N PRO A 133 4.34 -2.44 -0.44
CA PRO A 133 4.71 -2.45 0.97
C PRO A 133 3.94 -1.42 1.84
N LEU A 134 3.34 -0.41 1.23
CA LEU A 134 2.54 0.61 1.92
C LEU A 134 1.07 0.22 2.09
N ILE A 135 0.61 -0.81 1.42
CA ILE A 135 -0.78 -1.28 1.52
C ILE A 135 -1.06 -1.72 2.96
N PRO A 136 -2.12 -1.20 3.59
CA PRO A 136 -2.41 -1.43 5.00
C PRO A 136 -3.06 -2.80 5.25
N GLY A 137 -2.34 -3.89 4.91
CA GLY A 137 -2.87 -5.26 5.01
C GLY A 137 -3.26 -5.66 6.43
N VAL A 138 -2.47 -5.28 7.43
CA VAL A 138 -2.77 -5.56 8.85
C VAL A 138 -4.02 -4.82 9.32
N LEU A 139 -4.22 -3.56 8.90
CA LEU A 139 -5.41 -2.80 9.26
C LEU A 139 -6.67 -3.42 8.64
N LEU A 140 -6.59 -3.83 7.38
CA LEU A 140 -7.68 -4.54 6.69
C LEU A 140 -7.99 -5.89 7.35
N TYR A 141 -6.96 -6.64 7.72
CA TYR A 141 -7.13 -7.90 8.44
C TYR A 141 -7.86 -7.69 9.77
N ARG A 142 -7.42 -6.73 10.59
CA ARG A 142 -8.06 -6.41 11.89
C ARG A 142 -9.55 -6.05 11.72
N PHE A 143 -9.85 -5.24 10.72
CA PHE A 143 -11.23 -4.87 10.41
C PHE A 143 -12.08 -6.07 10.02
N LEU A 144 -11.59 -6.92 9.10
CA LEU A 144 -12.32 -8.11 8.66
C LEU A 144 -12.47 -9.15 9.78
N PHE A 145 -11.44 -9.34 10.60
CA PHE A 145 -11.50 -10.24 11.74
C PHE A 145 -12.58 -9.83 12.74
N ALA A 146 -12.63 -8.54 13.07
CA ALA A 146 -13.65 -8.02 13.97
C ALA A 146 -15.10 -8.16 13.43
N ILE A 147 -15.27 -8.12 12.10
CA ILE A 147 -16.58 -8.38 11.49
C ILE A 147 -16.96 -9.86 11.62
N ILE A 148 -16.01 -10.78 11.46
CA ILE A 148 -16.26 -12.23 11.58
C ILE A 148 -16.62 -12.57 13.02
N ASP A 149 -15.94 -11.97 13.98
CA ASP A 149 -16.08 -12.27 15.41
C ASP A 149 -17.03 -11.32 16.15
N ILE A 150 -17.92 -10.65 15.42
CA ILE A 150 -18.82 -9.60 15.92
C ILE A 150 -19.71 -10.05 17.08
N GLY A 151 -19.95 -11.34 17.21
CA GLY A 151 -20.76 -11.92 18.29
C GLY A 151 -20.02 -12.08 19.62
N GLN A 152 -18.68 -11.96 19.63
CA GLN A 152 -17.84 -12.25 20.80
C GLN A 152 -17.03 -11.03 21.27
N ILE A 153 -16.97 -9.96 20.48
CA ILE A 153 -16.20 -8.75 20.77
C ILE A 153 -17.07 -7.67 21.42
N ASP A 154 -16.45 -6.88 22.30
CA ASP A 154 -17.07 -5.73 22.93
C ASP A 154 -17.33 -4.58 21.95
N LEU A 155 -18.32 -3.72 22.26
CA LEU A 155 -18.66 -2.56 21.45
C LEU A 155 -17.46 -1.63 21.21
N ILE A 156 -16.57 -1.48 22.19
CA ILE A 156 -15.37 -0.63 22.09
C ILE A 156 -14.38 -1.22 21.06
N GLU A 157 -14.19 -2.52 21.08
CA GLU A 157 -13.33 -3.22 20.11
C GLU A 157 -13.94 -3.14 18.70
N LEU A 158 -15.23 -3.30 18.57
CA LEU A 158 -15.94 -3.14 17.30
C LEU A 158 -15.76 -1.73 16.72
N LEU A 159 -15.95 -0.68 17.53
CA LEU A 159 -15.74 0.70 17.10
C LEU A 159 -14.28 0.96 16.69
N THR A 160 -13.33 0.40 17.42
CA THR A 160 -11.91 0.49 17.09
C THR A 160 -11.59 -0.19 15.76
N ALA A 161 -12.19 -1.36 15.51
CA ALA A 161 -12.03 -2.06 14.25
C ALA A 161 -12.63 -1.28 13.07
N PHE A 162 -13.80 -0.67 13.24
CA PHE A 162 -14.38 0.21 12.21
C PHE A 162 -13.49 1.42 11.90
N LYS A 163 -12.96 2.08 12.94
CA LYS A 163 -11.98 3.16 12.76
C LYS A 163 -10.77 2.70 11.96
N THR A 164 -10.24 1.53 12.27
CA THR A 164 -9.11 0.91 11.57
C THR A 164 -9.45 0.61 10.11
N GLY A 165 -10.64 0.14 9.82
CA GLY A 165 -11.13 -0.11 8.47
C GLY A 165 -11.25 1.16 7.64
N VAL A 166 -11.81 2.23 8.21
CA VAL A 166 -11.89 3.55 7.56
C VAL A 166 -10.50 4.11 7.29
N GLU A 167 -9.58 3.99 8.25
CA GLU A 167 -8.19 4.41 8.08
C GLU A 167 -7.50 3.65 6.95
N ALA A 168 -7.69 2.34 6.86
CA ALA A 168 -7.18 1.52 5.77
C ALA A 168 -7.72 1.98 4.40
N MET A 169 -9.00 2.29 4.30
CA MET A 169 -9.60 2.82 3.07
C MET A 169 -8.99 4.17 2.68
N LEU A 170 -8.82 5.07 3.63
CA LEU A 170 -8.20 6.38 3.38
C LEU A 170 -6.74 6.24 2.93
N ILE A 171 -5.99 5.30 3.48
CA ILE A 171 -4.62 5.00 3.04
C ILE A 171 -4.63 4.51 1.59
N ILE A 172 -5.49 3.57 1.23
CA ILE A 172 -5.57 3.03 -0.13
C ILE A 172 -5.96 4.12 -1.13
N LEU A 173 -6.93 4.98 -0.79
CA LEU A 173 -7.30 6.13 -1.60
C LEU A 173 -6.12 7.11 -1.74
N GLY A 174 -5.43 7.40 -0.65
CA GLY A 174 -4.24 8.26 -0.64
C GLY A 174 -3.14 7.71 -1.54
N LEU A 175 -2.82 6.41 -1.43
CA LEU A 175 -1.83 5.74 -2.29
C LEU A 175 -2.23 5.81 -3.77
N SER A 176 -3.49 5.53 -4.08
CA SER A 176 -4.01 5.57 -5.46
C SER A 176 -3.92 6.96 -6.06
N LEU A 177 -4.36 7.99 -5.34
CA LEU A 177 -4.28 9.38 -5.79
C LEU A 177 -2.84 9.88 -5.87
N GLY A 178 -2.01 9.58 -4.87
CA GLY A 178 -0.60 9.94 -4.87
C GLY A 178 0.18 9.34 -6.03
N ALA A 179 -0.11 8.08 -6.38
CA ALA A 179 0.55 7.42 -7.50
C ALA A 179 0.13 7.95 -8.88
N THR A 180 -1.11 8.43 -9.02
CA THR A 180 -1.69 8.76 -10.34
C THR A 180 -1.72 10.26 -10.64
N LEU A 181 -1.97 11.12 -9.66
CA LEU A 181 -2.14 12.55 -9.88
C LEU A 181 -0.88 13.24 -10.46
N PRO A 182 0.34 13.02 -9.94
CA PRO A 182 1.51 13.69 -10.49
C PRO A 182 1.78 13.31 -11.94
N ASP A 183 1.59 12.04 -12.29
CA ASP A 183 1.77 11.53 -13.66
C ASP A 183 0.73 12.15 -14.63
N ALA A 184 -0.53 12.19 -14.23
CA ALA A 184 -1.61 12.79 -15.02
C ALA A 184 -1.38 14.30 -15.28
N ILE A 185 -0.95 15.05 -14.25
CA ILE A 185 -0.64 16.48 -14.38
C ILE A 185 0.57 16.70 -15.31
N ALA A 186 1.60 15.90 -15.17
CA ALA A 186 2.80 15.99 -15.96
C ALA A 186 2.52 15.69 -17.45
N HIS A 187 1.72 14.70 -17.76
CA HIS A 187 1.29 14.40 -19.14
C HIS A 187 0.49 15.54 -19.76
N GLN A 188 -0.46 16.12 -19.04
CA GLN A 188 -1.23 17.26 -19.53
C GLN A 188 -0.35 18.48 -19.84
N TYR A 189 0.66 18.74 -19.00
CA TYR A 189 1.57 19.87 -19.20
C TYR A 189 2.43 19.68 -20.45
N ILE A 190 2.94 18.47 -20.69
CA ILE A 190 3.73 18.15 -21.87
C ILE A 190 2.91 18.25 -23.17
N GLU A 191 1.67 17.77 -23.17
CA GLU A 191 0.79 17.87 -24.32
C GLU A 191 0.45 19.32 -24.68
N ARG A 192 0.21 20.16 -23.68
CA ARG A 192 -0.02 21.61 -23.90
C ARG A 192 1.22 22.32 -24.47
N SER A 193 2.41 21.91 -24.03
CA SER A 193 3.67 22.50 -24.53
C SER A 193 3.98 22.11 -25.97
N LYS A 194 3.51 20.94 -26.43
CA LYS A 194 3.68 20.49 -27.83
C LYS A 194 2.67 21.12 -28.82
N ARG A 195 1.59 21.72 -28.31
CA ARG A 195 0.56 22.39 -29.13
C ARG A 195 0.79 23.88 -29.33
N LYS A 196 1.78 24.44 -28.65
CA LYS A 196 2.28 25.80 -28.86
C LYS A 196 3.56 25.79 -29.70
#